data_7a02172827e738874a6c13073156f8b3
#
_entry.id   7a02172827e738874a6c13073156f8b3
#
_cell.length_a   1.000
_cell.length_b   1.000
_cell.length_c   1.000
_cell.angle_alpha   90.00
_cell.angle_beta   90.00
_cell.angle_gamma   90.00
#
_symmetry.space_group_name_H-M   'P 1'
#
loop_
_entity.id
_entity.type
_entity.pdbx_description
1 polymer ?
#
loop_
_entity_poly.entity_id
_entity_poly.type
_entity_poly.pdbx_seq_one_letter_code
_entity_poly.pdbx_strand_id
1 'polypeptide(L)'
;MTTQKLRGRTALVTGGSRGIGAAIVRALAAAGAAVAVNYRERAGEADALVKNIAGAGGRAIAIAGDVSRTEAVAQMAGRVKSELGPIDILVNNAGIAITRGVNDLTEEDFDRTIAVNLKSVFLWTQAVLPDMRGKQWGRIVNISSGAARGAGAIGPHYNASKAGIEGLTRGYAARLVKEGITVNAVAPSLIETDMMKGQPQLASRIPLGRFGTPDEVASAVMLLIDNPYMTGQTIAMSGGMAFN
;
A
#
# COMPACT_ATOMS: atom_id res chain seq x y z
N MET A 1 1.80 2.28 -27.14
CA MET A 1 0.95 1.11 -26.81
C MET A 1 1.30 0.68 -25.41
N THR A 2 0.42 0.89 -24.46
CA THR A 2 0.61 0.43 -23.06
C THR A 2 0.56 -1.10 -23.08
N THR A 3 1.68 -1.76 -22.87
CA THR A 3 1.75 -3.22 -22.77
C THR A 3 0.93 -3.64 -21.55
N GLN A 4 -0.18 -4.34 -21.75
CA GLN A 4 -1.05 -4.89 -20.67
C GLN A 4 -0.34 -6.06 -19.97
N LYS A 5 0.81 -5.78 -19.34
CA LYS A 5 1.69 -6.77 -18.70
C LYS A 5 1.04 -7.57 -17.57
N LEU A 6 -0.01 -6.99 -16.95
CA LEU A 6 -0.73 -7.60 -15.83
C LEU A 6 -2.09 -8.19 -16.23
N ARG A 7 -2.33 -8.39 -17.53
CA ARG A 7 -3.55 -9.02 -18.01
C ARG A 7 -3.69 -10.44 -17.42
N GLY A 8 -4.87 -10.75 -16.89
CA GLY A 8 -5.14 -12.02 -16.22
C GLY A 8 -4.66 -12.08 -14.75
N ARG A 9 -4.10 -10.99 -14.21
CA ARG A 9 -3.74 -10.87 -12.79
C ARG A 9 -4.82 -10.13 -12.02
N THR A 10 -5.03 -10.55 -10.77
CA THR A 10 -5.89 -9.86 -9.81
C THR A 10 -5.03 -9.14 -8.79
N ALA A 11 -5.30 -7.84 -8.60
CA ALA A 11 -4.64 -7.00 -7.62
C ALA A 11 -5.61 -6.53 -6.54
N LEU A 12 -5.14 -6.43 -5.30
CA LEU A 12 -5.84 -5.76 -4.21
C LEU A 12 -4.98 -4.61 -3.69
N VAL A 13 -5.61 -3.44 -3.54
CA VAL A 13 -4.99 -2.26 -2.91
C VAL A 13 -5.80 -1.87 -1.67
N THR A 14 -5.20 -2.00 -0.49
CA THR A 14 -5.85 -1.55 0.75
C THR A 14 -5.78 -0.03 0.87
N GLY A 15 -6.88 0.61 1.33
CA GLY A 15 -6.97 2.06 1.34
C GLY A 15 -6.85 2.68 -0.07
N GLY A 16 -7.41 2.00 -1.07
CA GLY A 16 -7.24 2.31 -2.50
C GLY A 16 -8.10 3.46 -3.04
N SER A 17 -9.02 4.04 -2.24
CA SER A 17 -10.01 5.00 -2.76
C SER A 17 -9.45 6.39 -3.07
N ARG A 18 -8.34 6.81 -2.48
CA ARG A 18 -7.75 8.16 -2.64
C ARG A 18 -6.23 8.17 -2.54
N GLY A 19 -5.64 9.34 -2.82
CA GLY A 19 -4.21 9.61 -2.65
C GLY A 19 -3.31 8.59 -3.34
N ILE A 20 -2.29 8.11 -2.64
CA ILE A 20 -1.32 7.11 -3.13
C ILE A 20 -2.04 5.83 -3.57
N GLY A 21 -3.00 5.34 -2.76
CA GLY A 21 -3.75 4.13 -3.09
C GLY A 21 -4.49 4.22 -4.42
N ALA A 22 -5.17 5.33 -4.68
CA ALA A 22 -5.89 5.54 -5.95
C ALA A 22 -4.96 5.65 -7.16
N ALA A 23 -3.78 6.26 -7.00
CA ALA A 23 -2.77 6.30 -8.06
C ALA A 23 -2.26 4.89 -8.40
N ILE A 24 -1.99 4.07 -7.37
CA ILE A 24 -1.58 2.67 -7.53
C ILE A 24 -2.69 1.86 -8.23
N VAL A 25 -3.95 2.03 -7.81
CA VAL A 25 -5.11 1.37 -8.45
C VAL A 25 -5.18 1.71 -9.93
N ARG A 26 -5.06 3.01 -10.30
CA ARG A 26 -5.06 3.42 -11.71
C ARG A 26 -3.91 2.80 -12.50
N ALA A 27 -2.69 2.80 -11.94
CA ALA A 27 -1.52 2.22 -12.58
C ALA A 27 -1.67 0.72 -12.84
N LEU A 28 -2.16 -0.05 -11.85
CA LEU A 28 -2.44 -1.48 -11.98
C LEU A 28 -3.51 -1.77 -13.03
N ALA A 29 -4.62 -1.02 -13.02
CA ALA A 29 -5.69 -1.17 -13.99
C ALA A 29 -5.21 -0.81 -15.43
N ALA A 30 -4.44 0.25 -15.59
CA ALA A 30 -3.85 0.63 -16.88
C ALA A 30 -2.87 -0.44 -17.42
N ALA A 31 -2.19 -1.19 -16.52
CA ALA A 31 -1.36 -2.32 -16.87
C ALA A 31 -2.15 -3.61 -17.15
N GLY A 32 -3.49 -3.59 -17.05
CA GLY A 32 -4.39 -4.69 -17.40
C GLY A 32 -4.80 -5.60 -16.24
N ALA A 33 -4.44 -5.30 -15.00
CA ALA A 33 -4.91 -6.06 -13.85
C ALA A 33 -6.40 -5.83 -13.58
N ALA A 34 -7.09 -6.87 -13.07
CA ALA A 34 -8.36 -6.69 -12.39
C ALA A 34 -8.08 -6.21 -10.96
N VAL A 35 -8.68 -5.09 -10.52
CA VAL A 35 -8.29 -4.43 -9.27
C VAL A 35 -9.41 -4.36 -8.25
N ALA A 36 -9.17 -4.89 -7.06
CA ALA A 36 -10.01 -4.68 -5.89
C ALA A 36 -9.54 -3.44 -5.12
N VAL A 37 -10.44 -2.48 -4.93
CA VAL A 37 -10.21 -1.20 -4.24
C VAL A 37 -10.80 -1.31 -2.84
N ASN A 38 -9.98 -1.61 -1.83
CA ASN A 38 -10.47 -1.60 -0.46
C ASN A 38 -10.56 -0.18 0.09
N TYR A 39 -11.63 0.08 0.82
CA TYR A 39 -11.87 1.31 1.56
C TYR A 39 -12.60 1.02 2.88
N ARG A 40 -12.56 1.98 3.84
CA ARG A 40 -13.34 1.91 5.08
C ARG A 40 -14.51 2.89 5.09
N GLU A 41 -14.27 4.15 4.76
CA GLU A 41 -15.24 5.24 4.93
C GLU A 41 -15.57 6.02 3.64
N ARG A 42 -14.79 5.88 2.59
CA ARG A 42 -14.85 6.70 1.37
C ARG A 42 -15.49 5.95 0.20
N ALA A 43 -16.75 5.51 0.38
CA ALA A 43 -17.49 4.74 -0.63
C ALA A 43 -17.60 5.47 -1.96
N GLY A 44 -18.05 6.74 -1.95
CA GLY A 44 -18.23 7.52 -3.18
C GLY A 44 -16.94 7.70 -3.99
N GLU A 45 -15.78 7.86 -3.33
CA GLU A 45 -14.47 7.96 -3.99
C GLU A 45 -14.06 6.61 -4.61
N ALA A 46 -14.29 5.51 -3.90
CA ALA A 46 -14.01 4.17 -4.40
C ALA A 46 -14.88 3.81 -5.60
N ASP A 47 -16.19 4.09 -5.53
CA ASP A 47 -17.15 3.81 -6.61
C ASP A 47 -16.85 4.66 -7.86
N ALA A 48 -16.52 5.94 -7.69
CA ALA A 48 -16.10 6.81 -8.80
C ALA A 48 -14.84 6.28 -9.49
N LEU A 49 -13.85 5.81 -8.70
CA LEU A 49 -12.62 5.24 -9.25
C LEU A 49 -12.90 3.97 -10.03
N VAL A 50 -13.71 3.06 -9.50
CA VAL A 50 -14.13 1.81 -10.17
C VAL A 50 -14.88 2.12 -11.46
N LYS A 51 -15.82 3.09 -11.45
CA LYS A 51 -16.55 3.52 -12.64
C LYS A 51 -15.62 4.08 -13.74
N ASN A 52 -14.63 4.89 -13.35
CA ASN A 52 -13.65 5.43 -14.28
C ASN A 52 -12.79 4.33 -14.92
N ILE A 53 -12.37 3.32 -14.14
CA ILE A 53 -11.61 2.18 -14.65
C ILE A 53 -12.48 1.36 -15.63
N ALA A 54 -13.73 1.10 -15.30
CA ALA A 54 -14.65 0.40 -16.18
C ALA A 54 -14.91 1.17 -17.47
N GLY A 55 -15.10 2.48 -17.40
CA GLY A 55 -15.24 3.36 -18.57
C GLY A 55 -14.02 3.35 -19.51
N ALA A 56 -12.82 3.07 -18.98
CA ALA A 56 -11.59 2.89 -19.74
C ALA A 56 -11.38 1.44 -20.22
N GLY A 57 -12.36 0.54 -20.06
CA GLY A 57 -12.29 -0.87 -20.44
C GLY A 57 -11.53 -1.77 -19.48
N GLY A 58 -11.16 -1.28 -18.29
CA GLY A 58 -10.56 -2.06 -17.21
C GLY A 58 -11.62 -2.77 -16.35
N ARG A 59 -11.14 -3.63 -15.44
CA ARG A 59 -12.00 -4.35 -14.49
C ARG A 59 -11.61 -3.98 -13.05
N ALA A 60 -12.57 -3.46 -12.29
CA ALA A 60 -12.35 -3.15 -10.88
C ALA A 60 -13.61 -3.35 -10.05
N ILE A 61 -13.44 -3.59 -8.74
CA ILE A 61 -14.52 -3.62 -7.75
C ILE A 61 -14.14 -2.81 -6.52
N ALA A 62 -15.13 -2.22 -5.87
CA ALA A 62 -14.96 -1.54 -4.58
C ALA A 62 -15.35 -2.49 -3.43
N ILE A 63 -14.51 -2.57 -2.40
CA ILE A 63 -14.71 -3.46 -1.25
C ILE A 63 -14.59 -2.69 0.05
N ALA A 64 -15.71 -2.55 0.76
CA ALA A 64 -15.74 -1.96 2.09
C ALA A 64 -15.22 -2.94 3.13
N GLY A 65 -14.40 -2.47 4.07
CA GLY A 65 -13.99 -3.25 5.23
C GLY A 65 -12.78 -2.68 5.97
N ASP A 66 -12.71 -3.01 7.25
CA ASP A 66 -11.62 -2.61 8.14
C ASP A 66 -10.48 -3.63 8.04
N VAL A 67 -9.33 -3.16 7.58
CA VAL A 67 -8.13 -3.98 7.38
C VAL A 67 -7.50 -4.49 8.68
N SER A 68 -7.84 -3.92 9.82
CA SER A 68 -7.31 -4.31 11.14
C SER A 68 -8.02 -5.51 11.76
N ARG A 69 -9.15 -5.96 11.17
CA ARG A 69 -10.01 -7.03 11.70
C ARG A 69 -9.89 -8.30 10.88
N THR A 70 -9.54 -9.39 11.55
CA THR A 70 -9.29 -10.70 10.91
C THR A 70 -10.48 -11.20 10.10
N GLU A 71 -11.69 -11.14 10.69
CA GLU A 71 -12.92 -11.61 10.05
C GLU A 71 -13.26 -10.77 8.80
N ALA A 72 -13.06 -9.44 8.88
CA ALA A 72 -13.30 -8.55 7.75
C ALA A 72 -12.29 -8.81 6.61
N VAL A 73 -11.02 -9.06 6.93
CA VAL A 73 -9.99 -9.43 5.94
C VAL A 73 -10.36 -10.73 5.24
N ALA A 74 -10.78 -11.76 5.99
CA ALA A 74 -11.20 -13.04 5.41
C ALA A 74 -12.42 -12.90 4.48
N GLN A 75 -13.44 -12.13 4.90
CA GLN A 75 -14.63 -11.86 4.09
C GLN A 75 -14.27 -11.10 2.81
N MET A 76 -13.46 -10.05 2.91
CA MET A 76 -13.01 -9.26 1.76
C MET A 76 -12.18 -10.12 0.79
N ALA A 77 -11.25 -10.93 1.29
CA ALA A 77 -10.42 -11.82 0.45
C ALA A 77 -11.29 -12.85 -0.29
N GLY A 78 -12.26 -13.43 0.39
CA GLY A 78 -13.26 -14.35 -0.21
C GLY A 78 -14.07 -13.67 -1.32
N ARG A 79 -14.52 -12.44 -1.09
CA ARG A 79 -15.26 -11.66 -2.09
C ARG A 79 -14.39 -11.30 -3.31
N VAL A 80 -13.14 -10.87 -3.11
CA VAL A 80 -12.20 -10.63 -4.24
C VAL A 80 -12.03 -11.89 -5.05
N LYS A 81 -11.80 -13.02 -4.37
CA LYS A 81 -11.57 -14.31 -5.03
C LYS A 81 -12.77 -14.74 -5.88
N SER A 82 -14.00 -14.55 -5.40
CA SER A 82 -15.22 -14.89 -6.13
C SER A 82 -15.51 -13.98 -7.31
N GLU A 83 -15.23 -12.67 -7.19
CA GLU A 83 -15.58 -11.69 -8.21
C GLU A 83 -14.47 -11.45 -9.26
N LEU A 84 -13.19 -11.47 -8.84
CA LEU A 84 -12.04 -11.15 -9.69
C LEU A 84 -11.08 -12.32 -9.90
N GLY A 85 -11.13 -13.32 -9.05
CA GLY A 85 -10.18 -14.42 -8.98
C GLY A 85 -9.19 -14.24 -7.80
N PRO A 86 -8.34 -15.26 -7.57
CA PRO A 86 -7.37 -15.25 -6.48
C PRO A 86 -6.37 -14.11 -6.63
N ILE A 87 -6.04 -13.45 -5.51
CA ILE A 87 -5.18 -12.26 -5.48
C ILE A 87 -3.74 -12.63 -5.81
N ASP A 88 -3.24 -12.12 -6.91
CA ASP A 88 -1.85 -12.29 -7.36
C ASP A 88 -0.94 -11.16 -6.85
N ILE A 89 -1.49 -9.94 -6.71
CA ILE A 89 -0.76 -8.74 -6.32
C ILE A 89 -1.46 -8.11 -5.12
N LEU A 90 -0.73 -7.97 -4.03
CA LEU A 90 -1.21 -7.29 -2.82
C LEU A 90 -0.43 -6.00 -2.61
N VAL A 91 -1.12 -4.87 -2.52
CA VAL A 91 -0.54 -3.61 -2.09
C VAL A 91 -1.13 -3.20 -0.75
N ASN A 92 -0.34 -3.34 0.31
CA ASN A 92 -0.68 -2.90 1.66
C ASN A 92 -0.41 -1.40 1.79
N ASN A 93 -1.43 -0.59 1.46
CA ASN A 93 -1.33 0.87 1.48
C ASN A 93 -2.17 1.51 2.60
N ALA A 94 -3.19 0.84 3.12
CA ALA A 94 -4.00 1.38 4.21
C ALA A 94 -3.16 1.80 5.41
N GLY A 95 -3.45 2.97 5.95
CA GLY A 95 -2.75 3.48 7.13
C GLY A 95 -3.40 4.72 7.69
N ILE A 96 -3.17 4.96 8.96
CA ILE A 96 -3.59 6.16 9.71
C ILE A 96 -2.37 6.87 10.26
N ALA A 97 -2.54 8.18 10.50
CA ALA A 97 -1.55 9.06 11.10
C ALA A 97 -2.25 9.88 12.19
N ILE A 98 -2.13 9.45 13.43
CA ILE A 98 -2.65 10.14 14.60
C ILE A 98 -1.51 10.98 15.15
N THR A 99 -1.51 12.29 14.90
CA THR A 99 -0.45 13.17 15.40
C THR A 99 -0.64 13.42 16.89
N ARG A 100 0.39 13.09 17.69
CA ARG A 100 0.43 13.31 19.14
C ARG A 100 1.80 13.81 19.59
N GLY A 101 1.80 14.66 20.60
CA GLY A 101 2.98 14.92 21.41
C GLY A 101 3.36 13.70 22.24
N VAL A 102 4.61 13.63 22.71
CA VAL A 102 5.08 12.49 23.52
C VAL A 102 4.26 12.34 24.81
N ASN A 103 3.85 13.45 25.42
CA ASN A 103 3.09 13.45 26.68
C ASN A 103 1.59 13.16 26.48
N ASP A 104 1.08 13.30 25.25
CA ASP A 104 -0.36 13.16 24.93
C ASP A 104 -0.67 11.85 24.21
N LEU A 105 0.35 11.04 23.93
CA LEU A 105 0.19 9.75 23.27
C LEU A 105 -0.41 8.74 24.23
N THR A 106 -1.57 8.20 23.87
CA THR A 106 -2.29 7.19 24.67
C THR A 106 -2.01 5.77 24.17
N GLU A 107 -2.27 4.78 25.04
CA GLU A 107 -2.24 3.36 24.67
C GLU A 107 -3.21 3.07 23.53
N GLU A 108 -4.42 3.65 23.54
CA GLU A 108 -5.41 3.50 22.47
C GLU A 108 -4.89 4.03 21.13
N ASP A 109 -4.22 5.19 21.09
CA ASP A 109 -3.60 5.74 19.88
C ASP A 109 -2.51 4.80 19.34
N PHE A 110 -1.71 4.22 20.26
CA PHE A 110 -0.66 3.26 19.94
C PHE A 110 -1.27 2.00 19.33
N ASP A 111 -2.18 1.35 20.04
CA ASP A 111 -2.81 0.09 19.62
C ASP A 111 -3.55 0.23 18.30
N ARG A 112 -4.31 1.31 18.14
CA ARG A 112 -5.03 1.61 16.91
C ARG A 112 -4.07 1.80 15.73
N THR A 113 -2.95 2.50 15.94
CA THR A 113 -1.94 2.71 14.90
C THR A 113 -1.27 1.40 14.52
N ILE A 114 -0.88 0.59 15.49
CA ILE A 114 -0.29 -0.74 15.23
C ILE A 114 -1.29 -1.66 14.54
N ALA A 115 -2.55 -1.69 14.98
CA ALA A 115 -3.59 -2.53 14.38
C ALA A 115 -3.81 -2.20 12.91
N VAL A 116 -3.94 -0.90 12.57
CA VAL A 116 -4.24 -0.47 11.21
C VAL A 116 -3.01 -0.48 10.31
N ASN A 117 -1.85 0.01 10.78
CA ASN A 117 -0.69 0.20 9.92
C ASN A 117 0.17 -1.07 9.79
N LEU A 118 0.30 -1.86 10.86
CA LEU A 118 1.24 -2.99 10.91
C LEU A 118 0.53 -4.35 10.91
N LYS A 119 -0.40 -4.57 11.86
CA LYS A 119 -1.12 -5.84 11.95
C LYS A 119 -1.90 -6.15 10.67
N SER A 120 -2.48 -5.14 10.02
CA SER A 120 -3.20 -5.30 8.75
C SER A 120 -2.30 -5.89 7.65
N VAL A 121 -1.03 -5.47 7.59
CA VAL A 121 -0.05 -6.01 6.62
C VAL A 121 0.16 -7.50 6.85
N PHE A 122 0.28 -7.93 8.11
CA PHE A 122 0.35 -9.34 8.47
C PHE A 122 -0.93 -10.08 8.05
N LEU A 123 -2.11 -9.58 8.43
CA LEU A 123 -3.39 -10.23 8.15
C LEU A 123 -3.61 -10.45 6.65
N TRP A 124 -3.40 -9.40 5.85
CA TRP A 124 -3.58 -9.48 4.40
C TRP A 124 -2.53 -10.38 3.74
N THR A 125 -1.27 -10.31 4.18
CA THR A 125 -0.23 -11.21 3.67
C THR A 125 -0.63 -12.67 3.93
N GLN A 126 -1.05 -13.02 5.15
CA GLN A 126 -1.49 -14.39 5.46
C GLN A 126 -2.71 -14.82 4.61
N ALA A 127 -3.66 -13.91 4.37
CA ALA A 127 -4.86 -14.23 3.62
C ALA A 127 -4.59 -14.57 2.13
N VAL A 128 -3.57 -13.96 1.51
CA VAL A 128 -3.26 -14.17 0.09
C VAL A 128 -2.23 -15.28 -0.17
N LEU A 129 -1.42 -15.64 0.83
CA LEU A 129 -0.33 -16.62 0.67
C LEU A 129 -0.77 -18.00 0.15
N PRO A 130 -1.89 -18.61 0.59
CA PRO A 130 -2.29 -19.91 0.08
C PRO A 130 -2.45 -19.94 -1.45
N ASP A 131 -3.10 -18.94 -2.01
CA ASP A 131 -3.32 -18.84 -3.46
C ASP A 131 -2.03 -18.50 -4.23
N MET A 132 -1.21 -17.60 -3.69
CA MET A 132 0.09 -17.25 -4.29
C MET A 132 1.04 -18.46 -4.32
N ARG A 133 1.06 -19.26 -3.25
CA ARG A 133 1.83 -20.52 -3.15
C ARG A 133 1.35 -21.54 -4.17
N GLY A 134 0.04 -21.74 -4.28
CA GLY A 134 -0.55 -22.64 -5.26
C GLY A 134 -0.19 -22.32 -6.72
N LYS A 135 0.05 -21.02 -7.01
CA LYS A 135 0.48 -20.52 -8.33
C LYS A 135 2.01 -20.41 -8.47
N GLN A 136 2.77 -20.57 -7.39
CA GLN A 136 4.21 -20.24 -7.31
C GLN A 136 4.51 -18.84 -7.88
N TRP A 137 3.61 -17.90 -7.66
CA TRP A 137 3.72 -16.53 -8.11
C TRP A 137 2.95 -15.58 -7.21
N GLY A 138 3.60 -14.53 -6.78
CA GLY A 138 2.96 -13.47 -6.00
C GLY A 138 3.82 -12.22 -5.95
N ARG A 139 3.15 -11.05 -5.80
CA ARG A 139 3.80 -9.75 -5.62
C ARG A 139 3.17 -9.03 -4.44
N ILE A 140 3.94 -8.79 -3.40
CA ILE A 140 3.48 -8.05 -2.22
C ILE A 140 4.30 -6.77 -2.12
N VAL A 141 3.63 -5.62 -2.12
CA VAL A 141 4.26 -4.32 -1.94
C VAL A 141 3.62 -3.61 -0.75
N ASN A 142 4.44 -3.23 0.21
CA ASN A 142 4.03 -2.58 1.43
C ASN A 142 4.36 -1.08 1.39
N ILE A 143 3.41 -0.21 1.73
CA ILE A 143 3.67 1.23 1.82
C ILE A 143 4.11 1.58 3.25
N SER A 144 5.43 1.72 3.40
CA SER A 144 6.09 2.21 4.61
C SER A 144 6.03 3.75 4.67
N SER A 145 7.06 4.38 5.17
CA SER A 145 7.23 5.84 5.24
C SER A 145 8.69 6.19 5.49
N GLY A 146 9.13 7.38 5.10
CA GLY A 146 10.38 7.94 5.58
C GLY A 146 10.50 7.97 7.11
N ALA A 147 9.37 8.00 7.83
CA ALA A 147 9.31 7.91 9.28
C ALA A 147 9.76 6.54 9.85
N ALA A 148 9.89 5.49 9.03
CA ALA A 148 10.41 4.19 9.48
C ALA A 148 11.89 4.28 9.91
N ARG A 149 12.64 5.23 9.35
CA ARG A 149 14.10 5.40 9.56
C ARG A 149 14.46 6.77 10.14
N GLY A 150 13.58 7.75 10.01
CA GLY A 150 13.71 9.09 10.59
C GLY A 150 12.72 9.31 11.73
N ALA A 151 12.86 10.43 12.43
CA ALA A 151 11.98 10.76 13.55
C ALA A 151 10.52 11.00 13.11
N GLY A 152 10.31 11.65 11.95
CA GLY A 152 8.97 12.04 11.51
C GLY A 152 8.32 13.07 12.44
N ALA A 153 7.11 13.52 12.09
CA ALA A 153 6.36 14.52 12.85
C ALA A 153 5.07 13.99 13.49
N ILE A 154 4.72 12.72 13.21
CA ILE A 154 3.43 12.15 13.64
C ILE A 154 3.51 11.63 15.06
N GLY A 155 4.54 10.87 15.38
CA GLY A 155 4.79 10.34 16.72
C GLY A 155 5.46 8.97 16.72
N PRO A 156 6.00 8.51 17.87
CA PRO A 156 6.79 7.28 17.99
C PRO A 156 6.01 6.02 17.63
N HIS A 157 4.69 5.96 17.90
CA HIS A 157 3.81 4.86 17.51
C HIS A 157 3.72 4.69 15.98
N TYR A 158 3.66 5.80 15.25
CA TYR A 158 3.68 5.77 13.79
C TYR A 158 5.03 5.28 13.26
N ASN A 159 6.14 5.81 13.82
CA ASN A 159 7.49 5.36 13.48
C ASN A 159 7.64 3.85 13.71
N ALA A 160 7.22 3.36 14.89
CA ALA A 160 7.25 1.94 15.20
C ALA A 160 6.45 1.10 14.21
N SER A 161 5.23 1.55 13.84
CA SER A 161 4.39 0.85 12.87
C SER A 161 5.05 0.75 11.49
N LYS A 162 5.67 1.85 11.01
CA LYS A 162 6.30 1.90 9.69
C LYS A 162 7.65 1.16 9.66
N ALA A 163 8.44 1.23 10.71
CA ALA A 163 9.64 0.39 10.86
C ALA A 163 9.29 -1.10 10.92
N GLY A 164 8.22 -1.46 11.63
CA GLY A 164 7.70 -2.83 11.68
C GLY A 164 7.30 -3.38 10.30
N ILE A 165 6.72 -2.55 9.42
CA ILE A 165 6.42 -2.92 8.03
C ILE A 165 7.69 -3.33 7.29
N GLU A 166 8.79 -2.59 7.41
CA GLU A 166 10.07 -2.95 6.77
C GLU A 166 10.64 -4.25 7.35
N GLY A 167 10.47 -4.48 8.66
CA GLY A 167 10.80 -5.74 9.31
C GLY A 167 10.01 -6.93 8.75
N LEU A 168 8.67 -6.79 8.64
CA LEU A 168 7.82 -7.79 8.01
C LEU A 168 8.20 -8.03 6.53
N THR A 169 8.50 -6.97 5.79
CA THR A 169 8.93 -7.06 4.39
C THR A 169 10.14 -7.97 4.24
N ARG A 170 11.21 -7.74 5.00
CA ARG A 170 12.42 -8.58 4.97
C ARG A 170 12.12 -10.01 5.44
N GLY A 171 11.35 -10.14 6.52
CA GLY A 171 10.99 -11.43 7.11
C GLY A 171 10.22 -12.34 6.16
N TYR A 172 9.24 -11.80 5.43
CA TYR A 172 8.49 -12.54 4.42
C TYR A 172 9.31 -12.79 3.16
N ALA A 173 10.04 -11.80 2.67
CA ALA A 173 10.87 -11.93 1.48
C ALA A 173 11.84 -13.11 1.59
N ALA A 174 12.59 -13.19 2.69
CA ALA A 174 13.57 -14.26 2.92
C ALA A 174 12.94 -15.67 2.93
N ARG A 175 11.67 -15.78 3.34
CA ARG A 175 10.98 -17.07 3.47
C ARG A 175 10.19 -17.47 2.22
N LEU A 176 9.78 -16.50 1.39
CA LEU A 176 8.88 -16.74 0.27
C LEU A 176 9.56 -16.71 -1.10
N VAL A 177 10.83 -16.29 -1.16
CA VAL A 177 11.53 -16.12 -2.45
C VAL A 177 11.60 -17.42 -3.27
N LYS A 178 11.79 -18.56 -2.61
CA LYS A 178 11.82 -19.88 -3.29
C LYS A 178 10.45 -20.35 -3.78
N GLU A 179 9.38 -19.69 -3.34
CA GLU A 179 8.00 -19.96 -3.73
C GLU A 179 7.53 -19.03 -4.88
N GLY A 180 8.45 -18.29 -5.51
CA GLY A 180 8.14 -17.36 -6.62
C GLY A 180 7.42 -16.08 -6.16
N ILE A 181 7.41 -15.80 -4.86
CA ILE A 181 6.73 -14.65 -4.25
C ILE A 181 7.75 -13.60 -3.84
N THR A 182 7.63 -12.37 -4.34
CA THR A 182 8.46 -11.25 -3.91
C THR A 182 7.70 -10.37 -2.91
N VAL A 183 8.41 -9.84 -1.92
CA VAL A 183 7.87 -8.92 -0.92
C VAL A 183 8.80 -7.73 -0.78
N ASN A 184 8.29 -6.55 -1.08
CA ASN A 184 9.07 -5.31 -1.06
C ASN A 184 8.28 -4.19 -0.38
N ALA A 185 8.95 -3.07 -0.12
CA ALA A 185 8.32 -1.86 0.41
C ALA A 185 8.69 -0.62 -0.41
N VAL A 186 7.80 0.36 -0.40
CA VAL A 186 8.08 1.74 -0.79
C VAL A 186 7.92 2.60 0.45
N ALA A 187 8.88 3.47 0.72
CA ALA A 187 8.90 4.38 1.86
C ALA A 187 8.83 5.84 1.39
N PRO A 188 7.62 6.36 1.10
CA PRO A 188 7.44 7.75 0.73
C PRO A 188 7.69 8.68 1.92
N SER A 189 8.20 9.89 1.64
CA SER A 189 8.25 10.97 2.61
C SER A 189 7.04 11.90 2.43
N LEU A 190 7.23 13.14 2.07
CA LEU A 190 6.16 14.13 1.90
C LEU A 190 5.56 14.04 0.50
N ILE A 191 4.37 13.46 0.39
CA ILE A 191 3.63 13.26 -0.88
C ILE A 191 2.39 14.13 -0.87
N GLU A 192 2.09 14.77 -2.00
CA GLU A 192 0.91 15.60 -2.21
C GLU A 192 -0.38 14.77 -2.11
N THR A 193 -0.96 14.76 -0.93
CA THR A 193 -2.20 14.05 -0.59
C THR A 193 -3.07 14.92 0.30
N ASP A 194 -4.28 14.48 0.63
CA ASP A 194 -5.13 15.19 1.59
C ASP A 194 -4.44 15.44 2.94
N MET A 195 -3.49 14.60 3.32
CA MET A 195 -2.71 14.75 4.56
C MET A 195 -1.82 16.00 4.52
N MET A 196 -1.41 16.47 3.34
CA MET A 196 -0.56 17.65 3.16
C MET A 196 -1.37 18.93 2.83
N LYS A 197 -2.69 18.83 2.68
CA LYS A 197 -3.54 20.01 2.44
C LYS A 197 -3.37 21.04 3.56
N GLY A 198 -3.19 22.30 3.17
CA GLY A 198 -2.99 23.41 4.11
C GLY A 198 -1.58 23.53 4.68
N GLN A 199 -0.61 22.74 4.23
CA GLN A 199 0.78 22.79 4.70
C GLN A 199 1.81 23.02 3.57
N PRO A 200 1.59 23.97 2.63
CA PRO A 200 2.48 24.18 1.47
C PRO A 200 3.91 24.54 1.91
N GLN A 201 4.09 25.14 3.08
CA GLN A 201 5.39 25.49 3.66
C GLN A 201 6.31 24.27 3.90
N LEU A 202 5.76 23.06 3.97
CA LEU A 202 6.59 21.86 4.13
C LEU A 202 7.37 21.52 2.86
N ALA A 203 6.95 22.00 1.68
CA ALA A 203 7.68 21.79 0.44
C ALA A 203 9.11 22.38 0.49
N SER A 204 9.31 23.51 1.16
CA SER A 204 10.64 24.13 1.34
C SER A 204 11.63 23.30 2.15
N ARG A 205 11.14 22.31 2.92
CA ARG A 205 11.99 21.38 3.68
C ARG A 205 12.52 20.23 2.81
N ILE A 206 11.98 20.07 1.60
CA ILE A 206 12.39 19.02 0.67
C ILE A 206 13.48 19.62 -0.24
N PRO A 207 14.69 19.04 -0.31
CA PRO A 207 15.75 19.55 -1.18
C PRO A 207 15.33 19.70 -2.65
N LEU A 208 14.45 18.82 -3.14
CA LEU A 208 13.87 18.92 -4.50
C LEU A 208 12.89 20.10 -4.66
N GLY A 209 12.54 20.83 -3.59
CA GLY A 209 11.70 22.03 -3.59
C GLY A 209 10.21 21.78 -3.79
N ARG A 210 9.74 20.53 -3.85
CA ARG A 210 8.32 20.18 -4.03
C ARG A 210 7.95 18.89 -3.31
N PHE A 211 6.68 18.69 -3.07
CA PHE A 211 6.16 17.39 -2.70
C PHE A 211 6.38 16.36 -3.82
N GLY A 212 6.56 15.09 -3.44
CA GLY A 212 6.37 14.00 -4.38
C GLY A 212 4.88 13.85 -4.73
N THR A 213 4.60 13.25 -5.88
CA THR A 213 3.22 12.99 -6.32
C THR A 213 2.80 11.55 -6.02
N PRO A 214 1.48 11.27 -5.85
CA PRO A 214 0.98 9.90 -5.77
C PRO A 214 1.39 9.02 -6.96
N ASP A 215 1.49 9.60 -8.16
CA ASP A 215 1.87 8.86 -9.37
C ASP A 215 3.36 8.48 -9.36
N GLU A 216 4.25 9.31 -8.78
CA GLU A 216 5.65 8.94 -8.56
C GLU A 216 5.75 7.73 -7.61
N VAL A 217 4.92 7.68 -6.56
CA VAL A 217 4.88 6.50 -5.66
C VAL A 217 4.34 5.27 -6.39
N ALA A 218 3.28 5.44 -7.20
CA ALA A 218 2.73 4.35 -8.00
C ALA A 218 3.76 3.78 -8.99
N SER A 219 4.62 4.63 -9.58
CA SER A 219 5.68 4.18 -10.48
C SER A 219 6.71 3.27 -9.78
N ALA A 220 7.08 3.59 -8.53
CA ALA A 220 7.96 2.75 -7.73
C ALA A 220 7.31 1.40 -7.36
N VAL A 221 6.00 1.41 -7.05
CA VAL A 221 5.23 0.18 -6.82
C VAL A 221 5.22 -0.69 -8.07
N MET A 222 4.98 -0.11 -9.24
CA MET A 222 4.99 -0.84 -10.51
C MET A 222 6.35 -1.42 -10.84
N LEU A 223 7.45 -0.71 -10.56
CA LEU A 223 8.81 -1.23 -10.70
C LEU A 223 9.01 -2.50 -9.86
N LEU A 224 8.57 -2.50 -8.60
CA LEU A 224 8.70 -3.65 -7.69
C LEU A 224 7.84 -4.85 -8.11
N ILE A 225 6.71 -4.61 -8.76
CA ILE A 225 5.84 -5.66 -9.31
C ILE A 225 6.45 -6.27 -10.57
N ASP A 226 7.01 -5.41 -11.46
CA ASP A 226 7.54 -5.82 -12.77
C ASP A 226 8.91 -6.51 -12.67
N ASN A 227 9.69 -6.23 -11.62
CA ASN A 227 11.05 -6.75 -11.47
C ASN A 227 11.10 -7.96 -10.50
N PRO A 228 11.16 -9.19 -11.00
CA PRO A 228 11.15 -10.39 -10.16
C PRO A 228 12.47 -10.62 -9.39
N TYR A 229 13.53 -9.88 -9.70
CA TYR A 229 14.81 -9.99 -8.99
C TYR A 229 14.86 -9.13 -7.73
N MET A 230 13.88 -8.23 -7.55
CA MET A 230 13.77 -7.39 -6.36
C MET A 230 12.89 -8.06 -5.31
N THR A 231 13.47 -8.42 -4.17
CA THR A 231 12.73 -8.89 -2.98
C THR A 231 13.45 -8.48 -1.71
N GLY A 232 12.71 -8.21 -0.65
CA GLY A 232 13.23 -7.74 0.64
C GLY A 232 13.71 -6.28 0.65
N GLN A 233 13.47 -5.54 -0.44
CA GLN A 233 13.97 -4.17 -0.61
C GLN A 233 12.94 -3.14 -0.13
N THR A 234 13.45 -2.00 0.33
CA THR A 234 12.66 -0.80 0.58
C THR A 234 13.18 0.33 -0.29
N ILE A 235 12.34 0.83 -1.21
CA ILE A 235 12.65 2.02 -2.02
C ILE A 235 12.25 3.26 -1.23
N ALA A 236 13.24 4.07 -0.82
CA ALA A 236 13.00 5.37 -0.22
C ALA A 236 12.69 6.42 -1.30
N MET A 237 11.64 7.22 -1.07
CA MET A 237 11.22 8.30 -1.97
C MET A 237 11.11 9.59 -1.14
N SER A 238 12.19 10.36 -1.06
CA SER A 238 12.31 11.46 -0.10
C SER A 238 12.56 12.83 -0.72
N GLY A 239 12.76 12.94 -2.03
CA GLY A 239 13.15 14.21 -2.66
C GLY A 239 14.46 14.78 -2.12
N GLY A 240 15.36 13.90 -1.62
CA GLY A 240 16.66 14.29 -1.03
C GLY A 240 16.63 14.55 0.48
N MET A 241 15.52 14.29 1.18
CA MET A 241 15.44 14.47 2.65
C MET A 241 16.22 13.39 3.43
N ALA A 242 16.45 12.23 2.83
CA ALA A 242 17.19 11.12 3.43
C ALA A 242 17.95 10.34 2.37
N PHE A 243 19.14 9.87 2.74
CA PHE A 243 20.00 8.99 1.94
C PHE A 243 20.20 7.71 2.76
N ASN A 244 19.94 6.54 2.17
CA ASN A 244 20.07 5.22 2.81
C ASN A 244 21.20 4.43 2.20
#